data_1719b3cc9e213b86732b06cc215e20c6
#
_entry.id   1719b3cc9e213b86732b06cc215e20c6
#
_cell.length_a   1.000
_cell.length_b   1.000
_cell.length_c   1.000
_cell.angle_alpha   90.00
_cell.angle_beta   90.00
_cell.angle_gamma   90.00
#
_symmetry.space_group_name_H-M   'P 1'
#
loop_
_entity.id
_entity.type
_entity.pdbx_description
1 polymer ?
#
loop_
_entity_poly.entity_id
_entity_poly.type
_entity_poly.pdbx_seq_one_letter_code
_entity_poly.pdbx_strand_id
1 'polypeptide(L)'
;MLDASTIVDYLTGGRYASWIRDQLSARTPCGPAHLKAEVFSALGRQYRSGIVTEDAVADALRDVAALDVQTHPVESLLDGAWRRRHNVSLADALYVELAAQLDTVVVTTDHRLARATPLAVAPPE
;
A
#
# COMPACT_ATOMS: atom_id res chain seq x y z
N MET A 1 3.00 -5.26 5.88
CA MET A 1 3.03 -4.86 4.44
C MET A 1 2.12 -3.66 4.25
N LEU A 2 2.58 -2.64 3.54
CA LEU A 2 1.77 -1.45 3.24
C LEU A 2 1.28 -1.51 1.81
N ASP A 3 0.00 -1.16 1.55
CA ASP A 3 -0.44 -0.95 0.18
C ASP A 3 -0.03 0.43 -0.33
N ALA A 4 -0.22 0.68 -1.63
CA ALA A 4 0.27 1.91 -2.26
C ALA A 4 -0.39 3.16 -1.70
N SER A 5 -1.70 3.13 -1.44
CA SER A 5 -2.43 4.29 -0.91
C SER A 5 -1.95 4.66 0.49
N THR A 6 -1.57 3.67 1.28
CA THR A 6 -1.05 3.86 2.64
C THR A 6 0.33 4.53 2.60
N ILE A 7 1.20 4.10 1.67
CA ILE A 7 2.50 4.73 1.48
C ILE A 7 2.33 6.19 1.05
N VAL A 8 1.41 6.47 0.12
CA VAL A 8 1.12 7.85 -0.32
C VAL A 8 0.67 8.70 0.86
N ASP A 9 -0.24 8.20 1.69
CA ASP A 9 -0.74 8.93 2.86
C ASP A 9 0.40 9.25 3.84
N TYR A 10 1.28 8.28 4.08
CA TYR A 10 2.45 8.47 4.93
C TYR A 10 3.39 9.54 4.39
N LEU A 11 3.72 9.46 3.09
CA LEU A 11 4.71 10.35 2.47
C LEU A 11 4.20 11.78 2.29
N THR A 12 2.90 11.96 2.12
CA THR A 12 2.28 13.29 1.94
C THR A 12 1.79 13.90 3.25
N GLY A 13 2.02 13.25 4.40
CA GLY A 13 1.60 13.77 5.69
C GLY A 13 0.10 13.73 5.89
N GLY A 14 -0.57 12.72 5.34
CA GLY A 14 -2.01 12.56 5.44
C GLY A 14 -2.51 12.25 6.85
N ARG A 15 -3.82 12.07 6.96
CA ARG A 15 -4.52 11.92 8.24
C ARG A 15 -3.95 10.83 9.14
N TYR A 16 -3.51 9.72 8.55
CA TYR A 16 -3.06 8.55 9.30
C TYR A 16 -1.53 8.39 9.34
N ALA A 17 -0.78 9.41 8.95
CA ALA A 17 0.68 9.31 8.83
C ALA A 17 1.36 8.86 10.13
N SER A 18 0.90 9.35 11.28
CA SER A 18 1.45 8.97 12.58
C SER A 18 1.19 7.50 12.89
N TRP A 19 -0.03 7.03 12.64
CA TRP A 19 -0.37 5.62 12.86
C TRP A 19 0.45 4.70 11.94
N ILE A 20 0.62 5.10 10.68
CA ILE A 20 1.42 4.34 9.70
C ILE A 20 2.88 4.27 10.14
N ARG A 21 3.42 5.37 10.64
CA ARG A 21 4.79 5.41 11.16
C ARG A 21 5.00 4.38 12.27
N ASP A 22 4.03 4.25 13.18
CA ASP A 22 4.09 3.27 14.25
C ASP A 22 4.09 1.83 13.71
N GLN A 23 3.34 1.58 12.63
CA GLN A 23 3.33 0.27 11.99
C GLN A 23 4.68 -0.04 11.32
N LEU A 24 5.32 0.96 10.72
CA LEU A 24 6.62 0.80 10.04
C LEU A 24 7.77 0.55 10.99
N SER A 25 7.75 1.14 12.20
CA SER A 25 8.86 1.03 13.15
C SER A 25 9.10 -0.40 13.65
N ALA A 26 8.12 -1.28 13.51
CA ALA A 26 8.17 -2.64 14.01
C ALA A 26 8.53 -3.68 12.94
N ARG A 27 8.63 -3.32 11.64
CA ARG A 27 8.70 -4.29 10.55
C ARG A 27 9.48 -3.75 9.36
N THR A 28 10.15 -4.66 8.62
CA THR A 28 10.75 -4.34 7.33
C THR A 28 9.64 -4.21 6.28
N PRO A 29 9.58 -3.11 5.52
CA PRO A 29 8.58 -2.98 4.46
C PRO A 29 8.74 -4.04 3.39
N CYS A 30 7.62 -4.60 2.94
CA CYS A 30 7.59 -5.54 1.81
C CYS A 30 6.35 -5.28 0.95
N GLY A 31 6.36 -5.78 -0.26
CA GLY A 31 5.24 -5.63 -1.17
C GLY A 31 5.45 -6.33 -2.50
N PRO A 32 4.42 -6.34 -3.34
CA PRO A 32 4.57 -6.85 -4.71
C PRO A 32 5.52 -5.98 -5.52
N ALA A 33 6.11 -6.56 -6.56
CA ALA A 33 7.14 -5.91 -7.37
C ALA A 33 6.69 -4.58 -7.98
N HIS A 34 5.38 -4.39 -8.20
CA HIS A 34 4.83 -3.17 -8.80
C HIS A 34 4.45 -2.08 -7.79
N LEU A 35 4.76 -2.26 -6.51
CA LEU A 35 4.33 -1.35 -5.44
C LEU A 35 4.74 0.10 -5.73
N LYS A 36 6.00 0.36 -6.06
CA LYS A 36 6.47 1.73 -6.29
C LYS A 36 5.82 2.37 -7.53
N ALA A 37 5.50 1.56 -8.55
CA ALA A 37 4.78 2.05 -9.72
C ALA A 37 3.35 2.50 -9.35
N GLU A 38 2.68 1.77 -8.47
CA GLU A 38 1.36 2.17 -7.99
C GLU A 38 1.42 3.43 -7.13
N VAL A 39 2.43 3.57 -6.29
CA VAL A 39 2.65 4.80 -5.50
C VAL A 39 2.83 5.99 -6.44
N PHE A 40 3.65 5.84 -7.47
CA PHE A 40 3.87 6.86 -8.48
C PHE A 40 2.56 7.28 -9.15
N SER A 41 1.75 6.31 -9.58
CA SER A 41 0.45 6.58 -10.21
C SER A 41 -0.52 7.28 -9.27
N ALA A 42 -0.54 6.87 -8.00
CA ALA A 42 -1.42 7.48 -6.99
C ALA A 42 -1.03 8.94 -6.71
N LEU A 43 0.26 9.24 -6.62
CA LEU A 43 0.74 10.61 -6.48
C LEU A 43 0.33 11.48 -7.67
N GLY A 44 0.42 10.94 -8.88
CA GLY A 44 -0.02 11.64 -10.08
C GLY A 44 -1.50 11.96 -10.08
N ARG A 45 -2.34 11.02 -9.61
CA ARG A 45 -3.79 11.25 -9.49
C ARG A 45 -4.09 12.35 -8.48
N GLN A 46 -3.43 12.34 -7.31
CA GLN A 46 -3.64 13.37 -6.28
C GLN A 46 -3.18 14.74 -6.77
N TYR A 47 -2.09 14.81 -7.51
CA TYR A 47 -1.63 16.06 -8.10
C TYR A 47 -2.65 16.62 -9.10
N ARG A 48 -3.15 15.78 -10.01
CA ARG A 48 -4.13 16.20 -11.01
C ARG A 48 -5.46 16.62 -10.38
N SER A 49 -5.80 16.06 -9.21
CA SER A 49 -7.00 16.43 -8.45
C SER A 49 -6.79 17.63 -7.53
N GLY A 50 -5.60 18.22 -7.51
CA GLY A 50 -5.30 19.38 -6.67
C GLY A 50 -5.14 19.07 -5.17
N ILE A 51 -4.99 17.80 -4.81
CA ILE A 51 -4.86 17.37 -3.41
C ILE A 51 -3.45 17.64 -2.88
N VAL A 52 -2.43 17.45 -3.72
CA VAL A 52 -1.04 17.68 -3.36
C VAL A 52 -0.38 18.62 -4.37
N THR A 53 0.63 19.38 -3.90
CA THR A 53 1.40 20.30 -4.73
C THR A 53 2.48 19.57 -5.52
N GLU A 54 3.00 20.21 -6.57
CA GLU A 54 4.12 19.68 -7.33
C GLU A 54 5.36 19.45 -6.44
N ASP A 55 5.65 20.38 -5.52
CA ASP A 55 6.78 20.23 -4.60
C ASP A 55 6.59 19.04 -3.66
N ALA A 56 5.37 18.82 -3.17
CA ALA A 56 5.07 17.67 -2.33
C ALA A 56 5.27 16.36 -3.09
N VAL A 57 4.87 16.31 -4.36
CA VAL A 57 5.10 15.14 -5.22
C VAL A 57 6.59 14.90 -5.42
N ALA A 58 7.37 15.95 -5.71
CA ALA A 58 8.81 15.83 -5.91
C ALA A 58 9.50 15.24 -4.66
N ASP A 59 9.13 15.73 -3.48
CA ASP A 59 9.66 15.21 -2.21
C ASP A 59 9.26 13.73 -2.00
N ALA A 60 8.00 13.41 -2.24
CA ALA A 60 7.50 12.04 -2.10
C ALA A 60 8.19 11.07 -3.06
N LEU A 61 8.46 11.49 -4.30
CA LEU A 61 9.15 10.65 -5.28
C LEU A 61 10.58 10.32 -4.85
N ARG A 62 11.29 11.29 -4.26
CA ARG A 62 12.61 11.04 -3.69
C ARG A 62 12.54 10.01 -2.56
N ASP A 63 11.56 10.15 -1.69
CA ASP A 63 11.37 9.23 -0.55
C ASP A 63 11.02 7.82 -1.02
N VAL A 64 10.15 7.70 -2.02
CA VAL A 64 9.78 6.40 -2.62
C VAL A 64 11.00 5.73 -3.23
N ALA A 65 11.80 6.50 -3.99
CA ALA A 65 12.99 5.95 -4.64
C ALA A 65 13.99 5.42 -3.61
N ALA A 66 14.11 6.10 -2.47
CA ALA A 66 15.03 5.74 -1.39
C ALA A 66 14.45 4.68 -0.44
N LEU A 67 13.17 4.40 -0.50
CA LEU A 67 12.51 3.46 0.40
C LEU A 67 13.01 2.03 0.13
N ASP A 68 13.56 1.39 1.16
CA ASP A 68 14.04 0.01 1.06
C ASP A 68 12.86 -0.93 1.30
N VAL A 69 12.35 -1.49 0.21
CA VAL A 69 11.21 -2.41 0.23
C VAL A 69 11.65 -3.75 -0.33
N GLN A 70 11.42 -4.82 0.44
CA GLN A 70 11.59 -6.17 -0.06
C GLN A 70 10.42 -6.49 -1.00
N THR A 71 10.70 -6.67 -2.29
CA THR A 71 9.67 -6.92 -3.30
C THR A 71 9.58 -8.39 -3.66
N HIS A 72 8.39 -8.78 -4.11
CA HIS A 72 8.07 -10.15 -4.51
C HIS A 72 7.44 -10.16 -5.91
N PRO A 73 7.80 -11.12 -6.77
CA PRO A 73 7.27 -11.19 -8.14
C PRO A 73 5.74 -11.34 -8.15
N VAL A 74 5.09 -10.64 -9.06
CA VAL A 74 3.63 -10.68 -9.20
C VAL A 74 3.18 -12.06 -9.70
N GLU A 75 3.97 -12.72 -10.51
CA GLU A 75 3.62 -14.01 -11.13
C GLU A 75 3.21 -15.07 -10.12
N SER A 76 3.88 -15.12 -8.98
CA SER A 76 3.56 -16.09 -7.93
C SER A 76 2.30 -15.76 -7.13
N LEU A 77 1.69 -14.59 -7.38
CA LEU A 77 0.50 -14.12 -6.69
C LEU A 77 -0.78 -14.30 -7.50
N LEU A 78 -0.67 -14.47 -8.81
CA LEU A 78 -1.81 -14.35 -9.72
C LEU A 78 -2.92 -15.37 -9.43
N ASP A 79 -2.58 -16.63 -9.25
CA ASP A 79 -3.58 -17.67 -8.99
C ASP A 79 -4.33 -17.44 -7.67
N GLY A 80 -3.62 -17.19 -6.60
CA GLY A 80 -4.22 -16.94 -5.29
C GLY A 80 -5.03 -15.66 -5.27
N ALA A 81 -4.52 -14.61 -5.91
CA ALA A 81 -5.24 -13.34 -6.02
C ALA A 81 -6.55 -13.52 -6.79
N TRP A 82 -6.54 -14.28 -7.88
CA TRP A 82 -7.75 -14.54 -8.66
C TRP A 82 -8.84 -15.24 -7.84
N ARG A 83 -8.46 -16.13 -6.94
CA ARG A 83 -9.42 -16.81 -6.03
C ARG A 83 -10.12 -15.83 -5.08
N ARG A 84 -9.54 -14.65 -4.82
CA ARG A 84 -10.09 -13.63 -3.92
C ARG A 84 -10.97 -12.61 -4.65
N ARG A 85 -11.16 -12.73 -5.96
CA ARG A 85 -11.82 -11.74 -6.81
C ARG A 85 -13.25 -11.36 -6.40
N HIS A 86 -13.94 -12.23 -5.68
CA HIS A 86 -15.31 -11.96 -5.24
C HIS A 86 -15.39 -11.13 -3.96
N ASN A 87 -14.28 -11.02 -3.21
CA ASN A 87 -14.26 -10.32 -1.93
C ASN A 87 -13.54 -8.97 -2.00
N VAL A 88 -12.54 -8.86 -2.86
CA VAL A 88 -11.71 -7.65 -2.97
C VAL A 88 -11.41 -7.36 -4.43
N SER A 89 -11.03 -6.11 -4.75
CA SER A 89 -10.60 -5.77 -6.10
C SER A 89 -9.36 -6.59 -6.49
N LEU A 90 -9.12 -6.76 -7.79
CA LEU A 90 -7.96 -7.53 -8.25
C LEU A 90 -6.64 -6.89 -7.82
N ALA A 91 -6.58 -5.56 -7.82
CA ALA A 91 -5.39 -4.85 -7.35
C ALA A 91 -5.12 -5.14 -5.87
N ASP A 92 -6.15 -5.06 -5.02
CA ASP A 92 -6.03 -5.38 -3.59
C ASP A 92 -5.74 -6.86 -3.35
N ALA A 93 -6.29 -7.74 -4.20
CA ALA A 93 -6.10 -9.18 -4.08
C ALA A 93 -4.62 -9.57 -4.19
N LEU A 94 -3.82 -8.86 -4.97
CA LEU A 94 -2.38 -9.11 -5.06
C LEU A 94 -1.69 -8.88 -3.71
N TYR A 95 -2.05 -7.81 -3.02
CA TYR A 95 -1.49 -7.52 -1.68
C TYR A 95 -1.97 -8.54 -0.66
N VAL A 96 -3.25 -8.86 -0.67
CA VAL A 96 -3.83 -9.82 0.29
C VAL A 96 -3.21 -11.21 0.11
N GLU A 97 -3.04 -11.65 -1.15
CA GLU A 97 -2.42 -12.94 -1.43
C GLU A 97 -0.96 -12.97 -0.96
N LEU A 98 -0.20 -11.90 -1.22
CA LEU A 98 1.18 -11.84 -0.75
C LEU A 98 1.24 -11.86 0.78
N ALA A 99 0.36 -11.14 1.45
CA ALA A 99 0.28 -11.15 2.92
C ALA A 99 0.01 -12.57 3.44
N ALA A 100 -0.88 -13.32 2.80
CA ALA A 100 -1.17 -14.70 3.16
C ALA A 100 0.06 -15.59 2.99
N GLN A 101 0.79 -15.46 1.88
CA GLN A 101 2.00 -16.25 1.63
C GLN A 101 3.11 -15.94 2.62
N LEU A 102 3.22 -14.70 3.08
CA LEU A 102 4.26 -14.27 4.02
C LEU A 102 3.82 -14.36 5.49
N ASP A 103 2.62 -14.84 5.74
CA ASP A 103 2.04 -14.93 7.10
C ASP A 103 2.07 -13.58 7.81
N THR A 104 1.60 -12.55 7.12
CA THR A 104 1.51 -11.18 7.65
C THR A 104 0.17 -10.56 7.28
N VAL A 105 0.02 -9.26 7.51
CA VAL A 105 -1.20 -8.52 7.18
C VAL A 105 -0.87 -7.32 6.30
N VAL A 106 -1.86 -6.89 5.52
CA VAL A 106 -1.79 -5.63 4.77
C VAL A 106 -2.19 -4.50 5.71
N VAL A 107 -1.32 -3.53 5.89
CA VAL A 107 -1.63 -2.28 6.59
C VAL A 107 -2.19 -1.31 5.57
N THR A 108 -3.44 -0.91 5.74
CA THR A 108 -4.16 -0.11 4.77
C THR A 108 -4.93 1.03 5.43
N THR A 109 -5.12 2.13 4.70
CA THR A 109 -6.04 3.18 5.12
C THR A 109 -7.45 2.96 4.57
N ASP A 110 -7.64 1.91 3.77
CA ASP A 110 -8.95 1.56 3.23
C ASP A 110 -9.71 0.67 4.21
N HIS A 111 -10.65 1.28 4.93
CA HIS A 111 -11.47 0.57 5.91
C HIS A 111 -12.36 -0.50 5.27
N ARG A 112 -12.74 -0.34 3.99
CA ARG A 112 -13.51 -1.36 3.29
C ARG A 112 -12.69 -2.63 3.09
N LEU A 113 -11.42 -2.48 2.75
CA LEU A 113 -10.51 -3.64 2.61
C LEU A 113 -10.36 -4.35 3.95
N ALA A 114 -10.16 -3.61 5.03
CA ALA A 114 -10.02 -4.20 6.36
C ALA A 114 -11.28 -4.95 6.81
N ARG A 115 -12.47 -4.48 6.39
CA ARG A 115 -13.72 -5.20 6.66
C ARG A 115 -13.90 -6.43 5.78
N ALA A 116 -13.32 -6.43 4.59
CA ALA A 116 -13.48 -7.54 3.63
C ALA A 116 -12.62 -8.75 3.94
N THR A 117 -11.52 -8.58 4.68
CA THR A 117 -10.60 -9.68 4.97
C THR A 117 -9.87 -9.48 6.30
N PRO A 118 -9.68 -10.56 7.09
CA PRO A 118 -8.86 -10.49 8.31
C PRO A 118 -7.37 -10.30 8.02
N LEU A 119 -6.95 -10.41 6.75
CA LEU A 119 -5.56 -10.19 6.35
C LEU A 119 -5.23 -8.71 6.12
N ALA A 120 -6.16 -7.79 6.40
CA ALA A 120 -5.92 -6.36 6.31
C ALA A 120 -6.30 -5.67 7.62
N VAL A 121 -5.48 -4.70 8.03
CA VAL A 121 -5.73 -3.89 9.23
C VAL A 121 -5.71 -2.41 8.84
N ALA A 122 -6.64 -1.66 9.41
CA ALA A 122 -6.79 -0.23 9.17
C ALA A 122 -6.68 0.53 10.50
N PRO A 123 -6.35 1.84 10.44
CA PRO A 123 -6.35 2.66 11.66
C PRO A 123 -7.75 2.75 12.27
N PRO A 124 -7.87 3.05 13.57
CA PRO A 124 -9.16 3.32 14.19
C PRO A 124 -9.90 4.45 13.45
N GLU A 125 -11.19 4.29 13.26
CA GLU A 125 -12.02 5.29 12.60
C GLU A 125 -12.28 6.53 13.44
#